data_db662dc14bd01fda2e225a3c287cd2f4
#
_entry.id   db662dc14bd01fda2e225a3c287cd2f4
#
_cell.length_a   1.000
_cell.length_b   1.000
_cell.length_c   1.000
_cell.angle_alpha   90.00
_cell.angle_beta   90.00
_cell.angle_gamma   90.00
#
_symmetry.space_group_name_H-M   'P 1'
#
loop_
_entity.id
_entity.type
_entity.pdbx_description
1 polymer ?
#
loop_
_entity_poly.entity_id
_entity_poly.type
_entity_poly.pdbx_seq_one_letter_code
_entity_poly.pdbx_strand_id
1 'polypeptide(L)'
;LVLMGQDIADYGGVFKATDGFSATYGKGRVRNTPICESAIVGTAVGLSTAGFKTMVEMQFSDFVTEAMTQICNQAAKLHYRWGQNVDMVIRMPTGASVNAGPFHSQSTEAWFTRVPGLKVLYPSNPYDAKGLLASALESKNPVLFFEHKALYRSNASHVPESTYFLPLDQAKVIQQGDALTVITYGLGVHWMQKHFASHADQGIELIDLIALAPLDFKTCNDSVKKTGKCLVLIEDSVRGSVGRDIAQMLNESCFSFLDSAVKVLGSHATPIPFSAELEEGYLPENKIDEAISSLLSY
;
A
#
# COMPACT_ATOMS: atom_id res chain seq x y z
N LEU A 1 2.78 14.31 -18.78
CA LEU A 1 2.15 14.03 -17.51
C LEU A 1 1.26 15.21 -17.09
N VAL A 2 0.05 14.94 -16.64
CA VAL A 2 -0.87 15.89 -16.00
C VAL A 2 -1.13 15.43 -14.57
N LEU A 3 -0.88 16.31 -13.59
CA LEU A 3 -1.19 16.11 -12.17
C LEU A 3 -2.49 16.82 -11.83
N MET A 4 -3.38 16.18 -11.12
CA MET A 4 -4.66 16.76 -10.68
C MET A 4 -4.98 16.31 -9.26
N GLY A 5 -5.58 17.21 -8.50
CA GLY A 5 -6.03 16.94 -7.13
C GLY A 5 -6.39 18.21 -6.41
N GLN A 6 -6.87 18.07 -5.19
CA GLN A 6 -7.20 19.18 -4.33
C GLN A 6 -5.93 19.79 -3.76
N ASP A 7 -5.79 21.11 -3.84
CA ASP A 7 -4.69 21.90 -3.26
C ASP A 7 -3.27 21.55 -3.73
N ILE A 8 -3.11 20.73 -4.79
CA ILE A 8 -1.79 20.24 -5.24
C ILE A 8 -0.98 21.28 -6.04
N ALA A 9 -1.61 22.33 -6.57
CA ALA A 9 -0.91 23.33 -7.39
C ALA A 9 -0.21 24.38 -6.51
N ASP A 10 -0.90 25.47 -6.17
CA ASP A 10 -0.23 26.61 -5.50
C ASP A 10 0.09 26.32 -4.02
N TYR A 11 -0.71 25.50 -3.35
CA TYR A 11 -0.45 25.10 -1.96
C TYR A 11 0.57 23.96 -1.85
N GLY A 12 0.79 23.17 -2.92
CA GLY A 12 1.75 22.07 -2.95
C GLY A 12 1.28 20.77 -2.29
N GLY A 13 -0.02 20.61 -2.12
CA GLY A 13 -0.64 19.45 -1.47
C GLY A 13 -0.63 19.51 0.07
N VAL A 14 -1.52 18.76 0.71
CA VAL A 14 -1.65 18.71 2.18
C VAL A 14 -0.33 18.24 2.83
N PHE A 15 0.37 17.32 2.20
CA PHE A 15 1.65 16.77 2.67
C PHE A 15 2.88 17.41 2.01
N LYS A 16 2.68 18.46 1.20
CA LYS A 16 3.75 19.18 0.49
C LYS A 16 4.52 18.33 -0.53
N ALA A 17 3.91 17.26 -1.02
CA ALA A 17 4.55 16.37 -2.01
C ALA A 17 4.68 17.01 -3.40
N THR A 18 3.87 18.02 -3.72
CA THR A 18 3.87 18.74 -5.01
C THR A 18 4.28 20.21 -4.89
N ASP A 19 4.90 20.58 -3.77
CA ASP A 19 5.36 21.96 -3.54
C ASP A 19 6.36 22.40 -4.62
N GLY A 20 6.15 23.60 -5.16
CA GLY A 20 6.96 24.14 -6.27
C GLY A 20 6.63 23.60 -7.66
N PHE A 21 5.86 22.52 -7.80
CA PHE A 21 5.57 21.91 -9.12
C PHE A 21 4.77 22.85 -10.02
N SER A 22 3.79 23.59 -9.48
CA SER A 22 2.99 24.54 -10.25
C SER A 22 3.84 25.67 -10.82
N ALA A 23 4.80 26.17 -10.04
CA ALA A 23 5.75 27.20 -10.50
C ALA A 23 6.69 26.67 -11.58
N THR A 24 7.15 25.41 -11.46
CA THR A 24 8.12 24.80 -12.39
C THR A 24 7.46 24.35 -13.70
N TYR A 25 6.31 23.70 -13.63
CA TYR A 25 5.70 23.02 -14.78
C TYR A 25 4.42 23.69 -15.31
N GLY A 26 3.93 24.72 -14.61
CA GLY A 26 2.75 25.49 -14.97
C GLY A 26 1.42 24.82 -14.61
N LYS A 27 0.39 25.65 -14.45
CA LYS A 27 -0.97 25.23 -14.09
C LYS A 27 -1.68 24.37 -15.15
N GLY A 28 -1.17 24.36 -16.37
CA GLY A 28 -1.63 23.44 -17.41
C GLY A 28 -1.31 21.98 -17.12
N ARG A 29 -0.23 21.71 -16.38
CA ARG A 29 0.21 20.37 -15.99
C ARG A 29 -0.06 20.04 -14.54
N VAL A 30 -0.08 21.01 -13.64
CA VAL A 30 -0.34 20.81 -12.21
C VAL A 30 -1.59 21.59 -11.85
N ARG A 31 -2.70 20.88 -11.66
CA ARG A 31 -4.05 21.48 -11.61
C ARG A 31 -4.71 21.24 -10.28
N ASN A 32 -5.09 22.32 -9.62
CA ASN A 32 -6.10 22.23 -8.56
C ASN A 32 -7.45 21.84 -9.14
N THR A 33 -8.18 21.04 -8.40
CA THR A 33 -9.56 20.67 -8.69
C THR A 33 -10.48 21.14 -7.57
N PRO A 34 -11.78 21.32 -7.82
CA PRO A 34 -12.78 21.31 -6.75
C PRO A 34 -12.75 20.00 -5.97
N ILE A 35 -13.38 19.98 -4.79
CA ILE A 35 -13.61 18.74 -4.01
C ILE A 35 -14.67 17.92 -4.75
N CYS A 36 -14.21 17.00 -5.58
CA CYS A 36 -15.07 16.08 -6.33
C CYS A 36 -14.23 14.91 -6.86
N GLU A 37 -13.98 13.90 -6.04
CA GLU A 37 -13.08 12.79 -6.35
C GLU A 37 -13.54 11.99 -7.57
N SER A 38 -14.84 11.82 -7.76
CA SER A 38 -15.37 11.14 -8.95
C SER A 38 -15.04 11.89 -10.24
N ALA A 39 -15.11 13.23 -10.23
CA ALA A 39 -14.73 14.03 -11.39
C ALA A 39 -13.22 14.07 -11.61
N ILE A 40 -12.41 14.07 -10.53
CA ILE A 40 -10.95 14.01 -10.62
C ILE A 40 -10.53 12.74 -11.34
N VAL A 41 -10.98 11.56 -10.86
CA VAL A 41 -10.64 10.27 -11.46
C VAL A 41 -11.27 10.12 -12.86
N GLY A 42 -12.53 10.51 -13.05
CA GLY A 42 -13.19 10.45 -14.35
C GLY A 42 -12.48 11.30 -15.42
N THR A 43 -12.01 12.49 -15.05
CA THR A 43 -11.20 13.35 -15.93
C THR A 43 -9.87 12.70 -16.28
N ALA A 44 -9.20 12.07 -15.28
CA ALA A 44 -7.95 11.34 -15.50
C ALA A 44 -8.13 10.16 -16.47
N VAL A 45 -9.21 9.39 -16.34
CA VAL A 45 -9.58 8.33 -17.29
C VAL A 45 -9.74 8.91 -18.68
N GLY A 46 -10.51 10.00 -18.84
CA GLY A 46 -10.72 10.67 -20.14
C GLY A 46 -9.43 11.20 -20.76
N LEU A 47 -8.55 11.81 -19.96
CA LEU A 47 -7.24 12.26 -20.43
C LEU A 47 -6.34 11.10 -20.83
N SER A 48 -6.34 10.00 -20.07
CA SER A 48 -5.57 8.80 -20.38
C SER A 48 -6.03 8.17 -21.70
N THR A 49 -7.32 8.10 -21.96
CA THR A 49 -7.85 7.61 -23.24
C THR A 49 -7.54 8.53 -24.41
N ALA A 50 -7.31 9.83 -24.14
CA ALA A 50 -6.83 10.81 -25.12
C ALA A 50 -5.29 10.81 -25.29
N GLY A 51 -4.56 9.87 -24.67
CA GLY A 51 -3.12 9.67 -24.82
C GLY A 51 -2.24 10.45 -23.84
N PHE A 52 -2.82 11.06 -22.80
CA PHE A 52 -2.05 11.71 -21.76
C PHE A 52 -1.72 10.74 -20.61
N LYS A 53 -0.51 10.79 -20.08
CA LYS A 53 -0.22 10.22 -18.76
C LYS A 53 -0.82 11.09 -17.68
N THR A 54 -1.54 10.50 -16.73
CA THR A 54 -2.17 11.22 -15.64
C THR A 54 -1.73 10.68 -14.27
N MET A 55 -1.58 11.59 -13.33
CA MET A 55 -1.46 11.26 -11.92
C MET A 55 -2.47 12.10 -11.15
N VAL A 56 -3.27 11.45 -10.32
CA VAL A 56 -4.21 12.15 -9.45
C VAL A 56 -3.88 11.84 -8.00
N GLU A 57 -4.15 12.80 -7.12
CA GLU A 57 -4.03 12.63 -5.68
C GLU A 57 -5.40 12.68 -5.03
N MET A 58 -5.75 11.63 -4.29
CA MET A 58 -6.75 11.71 -3.24
C MET A 58 -6.07 12.33 -2.02
N GLN A 59 -6.62 13.37 -1.41
CA GLN A 59 -6.00 13.96 -0.23
C GLN A 59 -5.79 12.92 0.89
N PHE A 60 -6.77 12.03 1.03
CA PHE A 60 -6.71 10.83 1.88
C PHE A 60 -7.39 9.67 1.15
N SER A 61 -6.91 8.46 1.37
CA SER A 61 -7.50 7.24 0.78
C SER A 61 -8.97 7.04 1.18
N ASP A 62 -9.37 7.61 2.31
CA ASP A 62 -10.75 7.57 2.83
C ASP A 62 -11.77 8.12 1.81
N PHE A 63 -11.41 9.16 1.05
CA PHE A 63 -12.31 9.82 0.10
C PHE A 63 -12.42 9.10 -1.25
N VAL A 64 -11.64 8.06 -1.46
CA VAL A 64 -11.68 7.29 -2.71
C VAL A 64 -13.04 6.63 -2.98
N THR A 65 -13.86 6.46 -1.95
CA THR A 65 -15.23 5.93 -2.06
C THR A 65 -16.09 6.70 -3.06
N GLU A 66 -15.91 8.01 -3.17
CA GLU A 66 -16.61 8.87 -4.13
C GLU A 66 -16.22 8.56 -5.60
N ALA A 67 -15.07 7.92 -5.83
CA ALA A 67 -14.54 7.58 -7.14
C ALA A 67 -14.61 6.07 -7.48
N MET A 68 -15.27 5.25 -6.67
CA MET A 68 -15.30 3.79 -6.84
C MET A 68 -15.78 3.36 -8.23
N THR A 69 -16.80 4.02 -8.77
CA THR A 69 -17.31 3.72 -10.12
C THR A 69 -16.25 4.00 -11.19
N GLN A 70 -15.58 5.13 -11.12
CA GLN A 70 -14.56 5.53 -12.08
C GLN A 70 -13.34 4.63 -12.04
N ILE A 71 -12.96 4.16 -10.85
CA ILE A 71 -11.84 3.23 -10.66
C ILE A 71 -12.25 1.81 -11.08
N CYS A 72 -13.25 1.24 -10.40
CA CYS A 72 -13.57 -0.19 -10.52
C CYS A 72 -14.34 -0.55 -11.78
N ASN A 73 -15.25 0.34 -12.25
CA ASN A 73 -16.10 0.06 -13.40
C ASN A 73 -15.60 0.68 -14.72
N GLN A 74 -14.80 1.74 -14.67
CA GLN A 74 -14.25 2.37 -15.86
C GLN A 74 -12.75 2.01 -16.00
N ALA A 75 -11.85 2.60 -15.22
CA ALA A 75 -10.41 2.45 -15.39
C ALA A 75 -9.97 0.99 -15.43
N ALA A 76 -10.42 0.16 -14.49
CA ALA A 76 -10.04 -1.26 -14.41
C ALA A 76 -10.47 -2.11 -15.61
N LYS A 77 -11.54 -1.74 -16.32
CA LYS A 77 -12.18 -2.61 -17.32
C LYS A 77 -12.06 -2.12 -18.77
N LEU A 78 -11.60 -0.89 -18.99
CA LEU A 78 -11.48 -0.32 -20.33
C LEU A 78 -10.59 -1.15 -21.25
N HIS A 79 -9.44 -1.62 -20.73
CA HIS A 79 -8.54 -2.46 -21.52
C HIS A 79 -9.18 -3.80 -21.88
N TYR A 80 -9.80 -4.48 -20.92
CA TYR A 80 -10.46 -5.77 -21.16
C TYR A 80 -11.58 -5.65 -22.22
N ARG A 81 -12.37 -4.58 -22.14
CA ARG A 81 -13.55 -4.42 -23.01
C ARG A 81 -13.20 -3.90 -24.41
N TRP A 82 -12.26 -2.96 -24.51
CA TRP A 82 -11.99 -2.25 -25.77
C TRP A 82 -10.51 -2.21 -26.17
N GLY A 83 -9.61 -2.85 -25.44
CA GLY A 83 -8.16 -2.76 -25.67
C GLY A 83 -7.58 -1.37 -25.36
N GLN A 84 -8.37 -0.50 -24.69
CA GLN A 84 -7.98 0.88 -24.40
C GLN A 84 -7.10 0.94 -23.15
N ASN A 85 -5.87 1.43 -23.30
CA ASN A 85 -5.00 1.68 -22.15
C ASN A 85 -5.52 2.82 -21.29
N VAL A 86 -5.25 2.73 -19.99
CA VAL A 86 -5.51 3.78 -19.00
C VAL A 86 -4.22 4.07 -18.23
N ASP A 87 -3.39 4.95 -18.79
CA ASP A 87 -2.08 5.35 -18.25
C ASP A 87 -2.29 6.30 -17.07
N MET A 88 -2.71 5.78 -15.93
CA MET A 88 -3.11 6.57 -14.78
C MET A 88 -2.52 6.03 -13.47
N VAL A 89 -2.02 6.94 -12.63
CA VAL A 89 -1.65 6.66 -11.23
C VAL A 89 -2.58 7.43 -10.31
N ILE A 90 -3.11 6.76 -9.29
CA ILE A 90 -3.87 7.39 -8.20
C ILE A 90 -3.03 7.27 -6.93
N ARG A 91 -2.50 8.39 -6.44
CA ARG A 91 -1.80 8.47 -5.16
C ARG A 91 -2.81 8.60 -4.03
N MET A 92 -2.62 7.82 -2.98
CA MET A 92 -3.56 7.74 -1.87
C MET A 92 -2.80 7.74 -0.53
N PRO A 93 -2.62 8.91 0.09
CA PRO A 93 -2.18 8.99 1.48
C PRO A 93 -3.15 8.21 2.39
N THR A 94 -2.64 7.26 3.16
CA THR A 94 -3.44 6.26 3.88
C THR A 94 -2.90 5.98 5.28
N GLY A 95 -3.64 5.22 6.07
CA GLY A 95 -3.18 4.66 7.33
C GLY A 95 -3.40 5.53 8.56
N ALA A 96 -3.30 4.91 9.72
CA ALA A 96 -3.41 5.50 11.06
C ALA A 96 -2.07 6.06 11.56
N SER A 97 -1.85 6.12 12.86
CA SER A 97 -0.65 6.66 13.53
C SER A 97 -0.42 8.16 13.35
N VAL A 98 -1.48 8.93 13.08
CA VAL A 98 -1.41 10.38 12.89
C VAL A 98 -2.51 11.13 13.66
N ASN A 99 -3.29 10.44 14.47
CA ASN A 99 -4.39 10.97 15.30
C ASN A 99 -5.46 11.72 14.49
N ALA A 100 -5.71 11.27 13.26
CA ALA A 100 -6.65 11.94 12.35
C ALA A 100 -8.08 11.34 12.39
N GLY A 101 -8.27 10.28 13.17
CA GLY A 101 -9.59 9.67 13.42
C GLY A 101 -10.18 8.91 12.23
N PRO A 102 -11.47 8.53 12.30
CA PRO A 102 -12.06 7.54 11.40
C PRO A 102 -12.28 8.01 9.97
N PHE A 103 -12.16 9.31 9.69
CA PHE A 103 -12.41 9.88 8.36
C PHE A 103 -11.14 10.21 7.58
N HIS A 104 -9.95 10.03 8.18
CA HIS A 104 -8.66 10.41 7.58
C HIS A 104 -7.55 9.39 7.85
N SER A 105 -7.88 8.20 8.34
CA SER A 105 -6.88 7.22 8.78
C SER A 105 -7.15 5.79 8.30
N GLN A 106 -8.16 5.57 7.47
CA GLN A 106 -8.54 4.23 7.03
C GLN A 106 -7.49 3.61 6.12
N SER A 107 -7.34 2.28 6.23
CA SER A 107 -6.61 1.43 5.30
C SER A 107 -7.61 0.86 4.30
N THR A 108 -7.57 1.34 3.05
CA THR A 108 -8.62 1.06 2.04
C THR A 108 -8.13 0.15 0.91
N GLU A 109 -6.90 -0.31 0.95
CA GLU A 109 -6.25 -1.10 -0.10
C GLU A 109 -6.99 -2.40 -0.43
N ALA A 110 -7.57 -3.07 0.56
CA ALA A 110 -8.31 -4.31 0.38
C ALA A 110 -9.54 -4.19 -0.55
N TRP A 111 -10.10 -2.98 -0.69
CA TRP A 111 -11.23 -2.75 -1.60
C TRP A 111 -10.83 -2.91 -3.06
N PHE A 112 -9.57 -2.73 -3.39
CA PHE A 112 -9.06 -2.68 -4.76
C PHE A 112 -8.27 -3.92 -5.17
N THR A 113 -7.66 -4.65 -4.23
CA THR A 113 -6.89 -5.86 -4.53
C THR A 113 -7.74 -6.95 -5.19
N ARG A 114 -9.03 -6.96 -4.94
CA ARG A 114 -10.01 -7.88 -5.54
C ARG A 114 -10.57 -7.44 -6.90
N VAL A 115 -10.16 -6.29 -7.43
CA VAL A 115 -10.69 -5.74 -8.68
C VAL A 115 -9.72 -6.04 -9.84
N PRO A 116 -10.05 -7.00 -10.75
CA PRO A 116 -9.21 -7.30 -11.89
C PRO A 116 -8.99 -6.08 -12.77
N GLY A 117 -7.74 -5.88 -13.22
CA GLY A 117 -7.35 -4.76 -14.07
C GLY A 117 -6.69 -3.60 -13.33
N LEU A 118 -6.69 -3.61 -11.99
CA LEU A 118 -5.95 -2.66 -11.18
C LEU A 118 -4.61 -3.24 -10.72
N LYS A 119 -3.61 -2.37 -10.59
CA LYS A 119 -2.40 -2.63 -9.78
C LYS A 119 -2.51 -1.84 -8.49
N VAL A 120 -2.13 -2.48 -7.38
CA VAL A 120 -2.15 -1.89 -6.04
C VAL A 120 -0.77 -1.99 -5.43
N LEU A 121 -0.14 -0.85 -5.20
CA LEU A 121 1.22 -0.74 -4.66
C LEU A 121 1.20 -0.04 -3.30
N TYR A 122 2.10 -0.46 -2.42
CA TYR A 122 2.20 0.11 -1.09
C TYR A 122 3.66 0.06 -0.58
N PRO A 123 4.54 1.00 -1.01
CA PRO A 123 5.93 1.03 -0.57
C PRO A 123 6.06 1.31 0.93
N SER A 124 7.12 0.76 1.52
CA SER A 124 7.47 0.97 2.92
C SER A 124 8.60 1.97 3.16
N ASN A 125 9.30 2.41 2.11
CA ASN A 125 10.46 3.29 2.22
C ASN A 125 10.62 4.23 1.02
N PRO A 126 11.39 5.34 1.14
CA PRO A 126 11.52 6.34 0.08
C PRO A 126 12.20 5.83 -1.21
N TYR A 127 13.17 4.90 -1.08
CA TYR A 127 13.82 4.32 -2.26
C TYR A 127 12.79 3.55 -3.11
N ASP A 128 12.03 2.67 -2.49
CA ASP A 128 11.00 1.91 -3.19
C ASP A 128 9.88 2.82 -3.72
N ALA A 129 9.45 3.80 -2.92
CA ALA A 129 8.43 4.76 -3.35
C ALA A 129 8.82 5.47 -4.67
N LYS A 130 10.06 5.97 -4.78
CA LYS A 130 10.52 6.64 -6.00
C LYS A 130 10.59 5.69 -7.20
N GLY A 131 11.21 4.52 -7.04
CA GLY A 131 11.39 3.57 -8.14
C GLY A 131 10.06 2.97 -8.62
N LEU A 132 9.16 2.65 -7.70
CA LEU A 132 7.82 2.14 -8.01
C LEU A 132 6.94 3.20 -8.66
N LEU A 133 6.99 4.47 -8.20
CA LEU A 133 6.23 5.56 -8.81
C LEU A 133 6.70 5.81 -10.24
N ALA A 134 8.01 5.75 -10.50
CA ALA A 134 8.56 5.85 -11.85
C ALA A 134 8.03 4.71 -12.74
N SER A 135 8.04 3.47 -12.26
CA SER A 135 7.49 2.31 -12.98
C SER A 135 5.97 2.41 -13.16
N ALA A 136 5.25 2.90 -12.15
CA ALA A 136 3.81 3.11 -12.23
C ALA A 136 3.42 4.11 -13.32
N LEU A 137 4.20 5.18 -13.48
CA LEU A 137 4.00 6.17 -14.55
C LEU A 137 4.30 5.63 -15.94
N GLU A 138 5.08 4.56 -16.09
CA GLU A 138 5.29 3.86 -17.36
C GLU A 138 4.28 2.73 -17.61
N SER A 139 3.49 2.37 -16.60
CA SER A 139 2.43 1.36 -16.74
C SER A 139 1.35 1.81 -17.72
N LYS A 140 0.84 0.87 -18.50
CA LYS A 140 -0.32 1.07 -19.41
C LYS A 140 -1.66 0.73 -18.75
N ASN A 141 -1.62 0.29 -17.50
CA ASN A 141 -2.78 -0.04 -16.69
C ASN A 141 -2.88 0.90 -15.49
N PRO A 142 -4.07 1.12 -14.96
CA PRO A 142 -4.25 1.98 -13.80
C PRO A 142 -3.54 1.40 -12.57
N VAL A 143 -2.81 2.28 -11.87
CA VAL A 143 -2.06 1.95 -10.66
C VAL A 143 -2.61 2.76 -9.49
N LEU A 144 -2.99 2.09 -8.42
CA LEU A 144 -3.30 2.68 -7.14
C LEU A 144 -2.05 2.63 -6.27
N PHE A 145 -1.59 3.79 -5.84
CA PHE A 145 -0.32 3.97 -5.15
C PHE A 145 -0.60 4.46 -3.73
N PHE A 146 -0.64 3.53 -2.78
CA PHE A 146 -0.87 3.82 -1.37
C PHE A 146 0.41 4.31 -0.71
N GLU A 147 0.32 5.35 0.08
CA GLU A 147 1.45 5.96 0.77
C GLU A 147 1.10 6.17 2.25
N HIS A 148 1.77 5.44 3.15
CA HIS A 148 1.46 5.57 4.57
C HIS A 148 1.88 6.93 5.12
N LYS A 149 0.93 7.70 5.63
CA LYS A 149 1.14 9.09 6.09
C LYS A 149 2.20 9.22 7.18
N ALA A 150 2.24 8.28 8.13
CA ALA A 150 3.25 8.29 9.19
C ALA A 150 4.68 8.14 8.66
N LEU A 151 4.86 7.54 7.47
CA LEU A 151 6.19 7.34 6.85
C LEU A 151 6.71 8.56 6.10
N TYR A 152 5.90 9.57 5.81
CA TYR A 152 6.34 10.74 5.04
C TYR A 152 7.49 11.52 5.69
N ARG A 153 7.58 11.53 7.02
CA ARG A 153 8.60 12.31 7.76
C ARG A 153 9.38 11.49 8.79
N SER A 154 8.97 10.27 9.07
CA SER A 154 9.64 9.40 10.04
C SER A 154 10.72 8.52 9.42
N ASN A 155 10.71 8.35 8.10
CA ASN A 155 11.63 7.48 7.39
C ASN A 155 12.48 8.27 6.39
N ALA A 156 13.79 8.26 6.59
CA ALA A 156 14.76 8.84 5.67
C ALA A 156 15.74 7.76 5.22
N SER A 157 15.96 7.67 3.91
CA SER A 157 16.96 6.78 3.32
C SER A 157 17.65 7.46 2.16
N HIS A 158 18.80 6.93 1.77
CA HIS A 158 19.48 7.41 0.55
C HIS A 158 18.63 7.04 -0.66
N VAL A 159 18.25 8.08 -1.43
CA VAL A 159 17.50 7.93 -2.69
C VAL A 159 18.36 8.51 -3.82
N PRO A 160 18.75 7.71 -4.84
CA PRO A 160 19.52 8.20 -5.98
C PRO A 160 18.79 9.37 -6.68
N GLU A 161 19.54 10.38 -7.15
CA GLU A 161 18.97 11.50 -7.92
C GLU A 161 18.47 11.05 -9.29
N SER A 162 19.19 10.12 -9.93
CA SER A 162 18.81 9.56 -11.23
C SER A 162 17.46 8.81 -11.16
N THR A 163 16.77 8.77 -12.28
CA THR A 163 15.57 7.91 -12.43
C THR A 163 15.97 6.45 -12.45
N TYR A 164 15.22 5.63 -11.73
CA TYR A 164 15.32 4.18 -11.77
C TYR A 164 13.93 3.57 -11.65
N PHE A 165 13.79 2.32 -12.06
CA PHE A 165 12.54 1.60 -12.13
C PHE A 165 12.62 0.33 -11.29
N LEU A 166 11.52 0.00 -10.60
CA LEU A 166 11.39 -1.22 -9.82
C LEU A 166 10.21 -2.06 -10.35
N PRO A 167 10.29 -3.38 -10.26
CA PRO A 167 9.17 -4.26 -10.64
C PRO A 167 7.91 -3.94 -9.84
N LEU A 168 6.75 -4.00 -10.50
CA LEU A 168 5.44 -3.71 -9.89
C LEU A 168 4.71 -4.96 -9.38
N ASP A 169 5.41 -6.09 -9.29
CA ASP A 169 4.86 -7.43 -9.02
C ASP A 169 5.79 -8.31 -8.19
N GLN A 170 6.78 -7.72 -7.54
CA GLN A 170 7.76 -8.44 -6.74
C GLN A 170 7.79 -7.97 -5.29
N ALA A 171 7.76 -8.93 -4.38
CA ALA A 171 8.02 -8.72 -2.97
C ALA A 171 9.53 -8.70 -2.68
N LYS A 172 9.91 -8.17 -1.52
CA LYS A 172 11.29 -8.15 -1.04
C LYS A 172 11.44 -8.94 0.24
N VAL A 173 12.43 -9.82 0.29
CA VAL A 173 12.91 -10.39 1.56
C VAL A 173 13.83 -9.35 2.20
N ILE A 174 13.34 -8.71 3.26
CA ILE A 174 14.06 -7.66 4.01
C ILE A 174 15.07 -8.28 4.97
N GLN A 175 14.72 -9.41 5.56
CA GLN A 175 15.57 -10.19 6.45
C GLN A 175 15.38 -11.66 6.17
N GLN A 176 16.48 -12.41 6.09
CA GLN A 176 16.45 -13.86 5.96
C GLN A 176 16.23 -14.53 7.32
N GLY A 177 15.53 -15.65 7.31
CA GLY A 177 15.27 -16.48 8.49
C GLY A 177 14.77 -17.87 8.09
N ASP A 178 14.70 -18.78 9.06
CA ASP A 178 14.30 -20.19 8.84
C ASP A 178 13.30 -20.71 9.90
N ALA A 179 12.94 -19.88 10.90
CA ALA A 179 12.09 -20.29 12.00
C ALA A 179 10.63 -19.81 11.86
N LEU A 180 10.43 -18.63 11.27
CA LEU A 180 9.09 -18.01 11.11
C LEU A 180 9.11 -17.05 9.92
N THR A 181 8.13 -17.11 9.05
CA THR A 181 7.87 -16.09 8.02
C THR A 181 6.93 -15.02 8.55
N VAL A 182 7.33 -13.74 8.46
CA VAL A 182 6.44 -12.60 8.66
C VAL A 182 6.23 -11.90 7.33
N ILE A 183 4.98 -11.81 6.90
CA ILE A 183 4.56 -11.15 5.65
C ILE A 183 3.85 -9.86 6.02
N THR A 184 4.30 -8.74 5.48
CA THR A 184 3.71 -7.43 5.78
C THR A 184 3.93 -6.43 4.63
N TYR A 185 3.48 -5.19 4.80
CA TYR A 185 3.67 -4.07 3.89
C TYR A 185 3.54 -2.73 4.63
N GLY A 186 3.98 -1.64 3.99
CA GLY A 186 3.82 -0.29 4.51
C GLY A 186 4.41 -0.12 5.91
N LEU A 187 3.60 0.35 6.86
CA LEU A 187 4.04 0.60 8.25
C LEU A 187 4.42 -0.68 9.00
N GLY A 188 3.81 -1.82 8.65
CA GLY A 188 4.11 -3.11 9.27
C GLY A 188 5.58 -3.53 9.15
N VAL A 189 6.27 -3.12 8.08
CA VAL A 189 7.72 -3.34 7.93
C VAL A 189 8.50 -2.63 9.06
N HIS A 190 8.10 -1.41 9.40
CA HIS A 190 8.76 -0.61 10.45
C HIS A 190 8.46 -1.15 11.84
N TRP A 191 7.27 -1.67 12.10
CA TRP A 191 6.97 -2.38 13.34
C TRP A 191 7.88 -3.60 13.52
N MET A 192 8.09 -4.37 12.46
CA MET A 192 9.01 -5.52 12.52
C MET A 192 10.48 -5.10 12.67
N GLN A 193 10.90 -4.01 12.03
CA GLN A 193 12.25 -3.46 12.24
C GLN A 193 12.46 -3.02 13.70
N LYS A 194 11.44 -2.42 14.32
CA LYS A 194 11.46 -2.07 15.75
C LYS A 194 11.53 -3.33 16.64
N HIS A 195 10.78 -4.37 16.30
CA HIS A 195 10.87 -5.67 16.97
C HIS A 195 12.29 -6.24 16.91
N PHE A 196 12.92 -6.28 15.73
CA PHE A 196 14.30 -6.76 15.57
C PHE A 196 15.34 -5.95 16.35
N ALA A 197 15.14 -4.64 16.47
CA ALA A 197 16.05 -3.79 17.24
C ALA A 197 15.98 -4.05 18.76
N SER A 198 14.89 -4.64 19.26
CA SER A 198 14.64 -4.88 20.69
C SER A 198 14.79 -6.34 21.10
N HIS A 199 14.92 -7.27 20.18
CA HIS A 199 15.01 -8.71 20.44
C HIS A 199 16.26 -9.33 19.81
N ALA A 200 16.77 -10.41 20.44
CA ALA A 200 17.79 -11.23 19.80
C ALA A 200 17.28 -11.88 18.51
N ASP A 201 18.17 -12.32 17.66
CA ASP A 201 17.80 -13.03 16.43
C ASP A 201 16.98 -14.29 16.75
N GLN A 202 15.77 -14.33 16.17
CA GLN A 202 14.77 -15.38 16.36
C GLN A 202 14.59 -16.24 15.09
N GLY A 203 15.43 -16.04 14.08
CA GLY A 203 15.32 -16.73 12.80
C GLY A 203 14.09 -16.33 11.98
N ILE A 204 13.63 -15.08 12.10
CA ILE A 204 12.46 -14.56 11.41
C ILE A 204 12.83 -14.09 10.01
N GLU A 205 12.17 -14.64 8.99
CA GLU A 205 12.21 -14.11 7.63
C GLU A 205 11.13 -13.04 7.48
N LEU A 206 11.53 -11.82 7.11
CA LEU A 206 10.62 -10.70 6.89
C LEU A 206 10.44 -10.43 5.40
N ILE A 207 9.20 -10.48 4.92
CA ILE A 207 8.81 -10.16 3.55
C ILE A 207 8.01 -8.86 3.54
N ASP A 208 8.51 -7.86 2.79
CA ASP A 208 7.75 -6.69 2.38
C ASP A 208 7.07 -6.96 1.04
N LEU A 209 5.74 -6.98 1.03
CA LEU A 209 4.97 -7.29 -0.18
C LEU A 209 5.13 -6.26 -1.28
N ILE A 210 5.23 -4.98 -0.93
CA ILE A 210 5.34 -3.84 -1.87
C ILE A 210 4.15 -3.76 -2.84
N ALA A 211 3.85 -4.85 -3.56
CA ALA A 211 2.71 -4.98 -4.46
C ALA A 211 1.65 -5.91 -3.83
N LEU A 212 0.44 -5.37 -3.65
CA LEU A 212 -0.68 -6.12 -3.12
C LEU A 212 -1.54 -6.73 -4.24
N ALA A 213 -1.48 -6.14 -5.43
CA ALA A 213 -2.06 -6.68 -6.66
C ALA A 213 -1.26 -6.18 -7.89
N PRO A 214 -0.66 -7.08 -8.72
CA PRO A 214 -0.57 -8.52 -8.48
C PRO A 214 0.31 -8.86 -7.28
N LEU A 215 -0.07 -9.90 -6.54
CA LEU A 215 0.69 -10.39 -5.40
C LEU A 215 1.83 -11.30 -5.86
N ASP A 216 3.04 -11.10 -5.35
CA ASP A 216 4.13 -12.07 -5.47
C ASP A 216 3.91 -13.25 -4.51
N PHE A 217 2.93 -14.07 -4.86
CA PHE A 217 2.56 -15.23 -4.05
C PHE A 217 3.68 -16.27 -4.00
N LYS A 218 4.52 -16.35 -5.04
CA LYS A 218 5.61 -17.30 -5.08
C LYS A 218 6.63 -17.06 -3.97
N THR A 219 7.07 -15.84 -3.78
CA THR A 219 8.01 -15.48 -2.72
C THR A 219 7.43 -15.80 -1.33
N CYS A 220 6.16 -15.48 -1.08
CA CYS A 220 5.48 -15.81 0.17
C CYS A 220 5.40 -17.33 0.39
N ASN A 221 4.98 -18.08 -0.63
CA ASN A 221 4.79 -19.51 -0.57
C ASN A 221 6.11 -20.27 -0.34
N ASP A 222 7.19 -19.86 -1.01
CA ASP A 222 8.52 -20.49 -0.86
C ASP A 222 9.08 -20.25 0.54
N SER A 223 8.92 -19.06 1.09
CA SER A 223 9.32 -18.72 2.45
C SER A 223 8.56 -19.55 3.49
N VAL A 224 7.23 -19.61 3.38
CA VAL A 224 6.40 -20.38 4.33
C VAL A 224 6.69 -21.87 4.28
N LYS A 225 6.95 -22.43 3.11
CA LYS A 225 7.39 -23.85 2.98
C LYS A 225 8.74 -24.12 3.66
N LYS A 226 9.62 -23.13 3.71
CA LYS A 226 10.91 -23.23 4.38
C LYS A 226 10.77 -23.17 5.90
N THR A 227 9.95 -22.23 6.41
CA THR A 227 9.86 -21.93 7.84
C THR A 227 8.80 -22.75 8.59
N GLY A 228 7.81 -23.31 7.89
CA GLY A 228 6.68 -24.04 8.48
C GLY A 228 5.68 -23.17 9.26
N LYS A 229 5.97 -21.91 9.49
CA LYS A 229 5.17 -20.99 10.35
C LYS A 229 5.03 -19.63 9.69
N CYS A 230 3.84 -19.01 9.81
CA CYS A 230 3.61 -17.74 9.17
C CYS A 230 2.73 -16.80 10.00
N LEU A 231 3.18 -15.55 10.11
CA LEU A 231 2.41 -14.40 10.58
C LEU A 231 2.18 -13.44 9.40
N VAL A 232 0.94 -13.17 9.06
CA VAL A 232 0.59 -12.05 8.16
C VAL A 232 0.21 -10.87 9.02
N LEU A 233 1.05 -9.82 9.01
CA LEU A 233 0.90 -8.61 9.81
C LEU A 233 0.37 -7.48 8.92
N ILE A 234 -0.77 -6.91 9.28
CA ILE A 234 -1.42 -5.83 8.52
C ILE A 234 -1.88 -4.71 9.45
N GLU A 235 -1.95 -3.49 8.95
CA GLU A 235 -2.54 -2.39 9.72
C GLU A 235 -4.08 -2.44 9.71
N ASP A 236 -4.68 -2.83 8.60
CA ASP A 236 -6.14 -2.94 8.50
C ASP A 236 -6.72 -3.95 9.52
N SER A 237 -8.02 -3.89 9.75
CA SER A 237 -8.73 -4.93 10.51
C SER A 237 -8.64 -6.28 9.80
N VAL A 238 -8.58 -7.38 10.56
CA VAL A 238 -8.43 -8.73 9.97
C VAL A 238 -9.62 -9.11 9.07
N ARG A 239 -10.82 -8.59 9.34
CA ARG A 239 -12.03 -8.95 8.60
C ARG A 239 -12.04 -8.35 7.20
N GLY A 240 -12.05 -9.21 6.16
CA GLY A 240 -12.11 -8.78 4.76
C GLY A 240 -10.83 -8.12 4.23
N SER A 241 -9.73 -8.31 4.93
CA SER A 241 -8.43 -7.74 4.60
C SER A 241 -7.64 -8.56 3.59
N VAL A 242 -6.64 -7.92 2.99
CA VAL A 242 -5.61 -8.58 2.16
C VAL A 242 -4.91 -9.71 2.93
N GLY A 243 -4.67 -9.50 4.24
CA GLY A 243 -4.02 -10.50 5.09
C GLY A 243 -4.82 -11.80 5.22
N ARG A 244 -6.16 -11.72 5.25
CA ARG A 244 -7.02 -12.92 5.27
C ARG A 244 -6.94 -13.71 3.98
N ASP A 245 -6.92 -13.03 2.84
CA ASP A 245 -6.82 -13.68 1.54
C ASP A 245 -5.46 -14.38 1.40
N ILE A 246 -4.38 -13.71 1.76
CA ILE A 246 -3.02 -14.28 1.76
C ILE A 246 -2.94 -15.50 2.69
N ALA A 247 -3.46 -15.39 3.92
CA ALA A 247 -3.45 -16.49 4.87
C ALA A 247 -4.23 -17.72 4.36
N GLN A 248 -5.37 -17.51 3.71
CA GLN A 248 -6.13 -18.60 3.12
C GLN A 248 -5.36 -19.28 1.98
N MET A 249 -4.80 -18.52 1.07
CA MET A 249 -3.98 -19.05 -0.04
C MET A 249 -2.79 -19.86 0.48
N LEU A 250 -2.10 -19.38 1.52
CA LEU A 250 -0.97 -20.07 2.15
C LEU A 250 -1.40 -21.32 2.90
N ASN A 251 -2.51 -21.29 3.65
CA ASN A 251 -3.03 -22.48 4.31
C ASN A 251 -3.38 -23.59 3.31
N GLU A 252 -3.88 -23.24 2.13
CA GLU A 252 -4.18 -24.24 1.09
C GLU A 252 -2.89 -24.77 0.43
N SER A 253 -1.99 -23.87 0.00
CA SER A 253 -0.83 -24.25 -0.80
C SER A 253 0.35 -24.81 0.00
N CYS A 254 0.44 -24.46 1.30
CA CYS A 254 1.50 -24.90 2.20
C CYS A 254 1.03 -25.91 3.25
N PHE A 255 -0.20 -26.41 3.18
CA PHE A 255 -0.82 -27.25 4.24
C PHE A 255 0.10 -28.34 4.79
N SER A 256 0.78 -29.08 3.91
CA SER A 256 1.68 -30.19 4.29
C SER A 256 3.04 -29.74 4.84
N PHE A 257 3.32 -28.45 4.84
CA PHE A 257 4.58 -27.86 5.33
C PHE A 257 4.37 -27.05 6.60
N LEU A 258 3.11 -26.78 6.99
CA LEU A 258 2.78 -25.93 8.12
C LEU A 258 2.83 -26.71 9.45
N ASP A 259 3.53 -26.16 10.44
CA ASP A 259 3.51 -26.61 11.83
C ASP A 259 2.27 -26.08 12.59
N SER A 260 1.75 -24.93 12.15
CA SER A 260 0.55 -24.29 12.66
C SER A 260 -0.24 -23.58 11.56
N ALA A 261 -1.52 -23.27 11.81
CA ALA A 261 -2.28 -22.43 10.88
C ALA A 261 -1.63 -21.06 10.73
N VAL A 262 -1.67 -20.50 9.51
CA VAL A 262 -1.19 -19.13 9.25
C VAL A 262 -1.98 -18.13 10.10
N LYS A 263 -1.28 -17.36 10.93
CA LYS A 263 -1.87 -16.35 11.82
C LYS A 263 -1.97 -15.01 11.10
N VAL A 264 -3.09 -14.33 11.23
CA VAL A 264 -3.25 -12.94 10.77
C VAL A 264 -3.37 -12.04 11.99
N LEU A 265 -2.49 -11.05 12.08
CA LEU A 265 -2.53 -10.00 13.10
C LEU A 265 -2.86 -8.67 12.41
N GLY A 266 -3.91 -8.01 12.85
CA GLY A 266 -4.34 -6.70 12.36
C GLY A 266 -5.01 -5.88 13.45
N SER A 267 -5.40 -4.67 13.11
CA SER A 267 -6.06 -3.74 14.01
C SER A 267 -7.43 -4.22 14.49
N HIS A 268 -7.94 -3.59 15.52
CA HIS A 268 -9.29 -3.86 16.02
C HIS A 268 -10.35 -3.53 14.97
N ALA A 269 -11.42 -4.34 14.92
CA ALA A 269 -12.54 -4.12 13.99
C ALA A 269 -13.50 -3.04 14.53
N THR A 270 -12.99 -1.84 14.71
CA THR A 270 -13.70 -0.64 15.20
C THR A 270 -13.33 0.55 14.32
N PRO A 271 -14.12 1.65 14.32
CA PRO A 271 -13.65 2.91 13.75
C PRO A 271 -12.37 3.38 14.44
N ILE A 272 -11.51 4.06 13.69
CA ILE A 272 -10.19 4.50 14.18
C ILE A 272 -10.38 5.68 15.15
N PRO A 273 -9.83 5.62 16.37
CA PRO A 273 -9.98 6.69 17.36
C PRO A 273 -9.19 7.96 17.00
N PHE A 274 -9.58 9.10 17.57
CA PHE A 274 -8.83 10.36 17.51
C PHE A 274 -7.75 10.49 18.59
N SER A 275 -7.99 9.92 19.79
CA SER A 275 -7.04 9.99 20.88
C SER A 275 -5.81 9.15 20.59
N ALA A 276 -4.62 9.71 20.80
CA ALA A 276 -3.35 9.00 20.57
C ALA A 276 -3.27 7.66 21.34
N GLU A 277 -3.66 7.64 22.61
CA GLU A 277 -3.67 6.43 23.44
C GLU A 277 -4.63 5.36 22.89
N LEU A 278 -5.80 5.78 22.40
CA LEU A 278 -6.78 4.85 21.84
C LEU A 278 -6.36 4.39 20.43
N GLU A 279 -5.74 5.25 19.63
CA GLU A 279 -5.19 4.87 18.32
C GLU A 279 -4.05 3.88 18.47
N GLU A 280 -3.13 4.08 19.43
CA GLU A 280 -2.09 3.13 19.77
C GLU A 280 -2.67 1.76 20.19
N GLY A 281 -3.70 1.77 21.04
CA GLY A 281 -4.42 0.57 21.44
C GLY A 281 -5.22 -0.10 20.31
N TYR A 282 -5.63 0.66 19.30
CA TYR A 282 -6.32 0.17 18.10
C TYR A 282 -5.38 -0.64 17.20
N LEU A 283 -4.13 -0.20 17.03
CA LEU A 283 -3.14 -0.80 16.14
C LEU A 283 -2.62 -2.14 16.68
N PRO A 284 -2.14 -3.04 15.80
CA PRO A 284 -1.65 -4.36 16.20
C PRO A 284 -0.23 -4.36 16.78
N GLU A 285 0.51 -3.25 16.75
CA GLU A 285 1.94 -3.18 17.08
C GLU A 285 2.24 -3.78 18.45
N ASN A 286 1.45 -3.45 19.47
CA ASN A 286 1.63 -3.92 20.84
C ASN A 286 1.35 -5.43 21.06
N LYS A 287 0.87 -6.15 20.03
CA LYS A 287 0.58 -7.59 20.07
C LYS A 287 1.56 -8.42 19.24
N ILE A 288 2.54 -7.79 18.59
CA ILE A 288 3.48 -8.47 17.69
C ILE A 288 4.32 -9.49 18.45
N ASP A 289 4.89 -9.09 19.61
CA ASP A 289 5.76 -9.96 20.42
C ASP A 289 5.03 -11.21 20.91
N GLU A 290 3.78 -11.05 21.37
CA GLU A 290 2.93 -12.18 21.77
C GLU A 290 2.62 -13.10 20.58
N ALA A 291 2.30 -12.51 19.43
CA ALA A 291 1.97 -13.28 18.22
C ALA A 291 3.17 -14.10 17.72
N ILE A 292 4.37 -13.51 17.70
CA ILE A 292 5.62 -14.17 17.32
C ILE A 292 5.97 -15.27 18.31
N SER A 293 5.99 -14.97 19.62
CA SER A 293 6.29 -15.96 20.67
C SER A 293 5.34 -17.16 20.62
N SER A 294 4.06 -16.92 20.38
CA SER A 294 3.07 -17.98 20.21
C SER A 294 3.37 -18.89 19.02
N LEU A 295 3.76 -18.33 17.87
CA LEU A 295 4.10 -19.10 16.68
C LEU A 295 5.42 -19.85 16.80
N LEU A 296 6.44 -19.26 17.44
CA LEU A 296 7.73 -19.90 17.66
C LEU A 296 7.66 -21.08 18.66
N SER A 297 6.59 -21.15 19.47
CA SER A 297 6.39 -22.24 20.45
C SER A 297 5.84 -23.54 19.82
N TYR A 298 5.39 -23.53 18.59
CA TYR A 298 5.05 -24.74 17.82
C TYR A 298 6.29 -25.43 17.27
#